data_7499e1bc3bee1930f6e27144dd992a47
#
_entry.id   7499e1bc3bee1930f6e27144dd992a47
#
_cell.length_a   1.000
_cell.length_b   1.000
_cell.length_c   1.000
_cell.angle_alpha   90.00
_cell.angle_beta   90.00
_cell.angle_gamma   90.00
#
_symmetry.space_group_name_H-M   'P 1'
#
loop_
_entity.id
_entity.type
_entity.pdbx_description
1 polymer ?
#
loop_
_entity_poly.entity_id
_entity_poly.type
_entity_poly.pdbx_seq_one_letter_code
_entity_poly.pdbx_strand_id
1 'polypeptide(L)'
;MKTIIGLEIHCQLDTKTKLFCGCSTDYRDDEPNTHVCPICLGLPGSLPRVNRMAVEYALRVGKALNCRIVAEAEFARKNYFYPDLNKGFQITQYDKPVAVEGYLDIEGDYGEKRVRITRVHMEEDPGRLVHKGGADRPKYTLVDDNRAGIPLIEIVTEPDLRSPKEARKFLTKLRATLEYLGVFDSEKEGSLRVDANISQEGHERVEVKNISSFKGVEKALTFEITRQRNAIRRGQRIARETRHFVEARGVTTSSRSKEMEQD
;
A
#
# COMPACT_ATOMS: atom_id res chain seq x y z
N MET A 1 -6.18 -25.25 12.48
CA MET A 1 -5.43 -24.00 12.72
C MET A 1 -6.03 -22.94 11.81
N LYS A 2 -6.54 -21.88 12.40
CA LYS A 2 -7.22 -20.79 11.70
C LYS A 2 -6.19 -19.81 11.10
N THR A 3 -6.31 -19.54 9.80
CA THR A 3 -5.52 -18.51 9.13
C THR A 3 -6.22 -17.17 9.27
N ILE A 4 -5.44 -16.12 9.51
CA ILE A 4 -5.90 -14.74 9.72
C ILE A 4 -5.15 -13.85 8.75
N ILE A 5 -5.88 -13.12 7.90
CA ILE A 5 -5.30 -12.28 6.84
C ILE A 5 -5.94 -10.89 6.90
N GLY A 6 -5.10 -9.87 6.87
CA GLY A 6 -5.45 -8.47 6.64
C GLY A 6 -4.67 -7.93 5.45
N LEU A 7 -5.17 -6.87 4.82
CA LEU A 7 -4.56 -6.25 3.65
C LEU A 7 -4.39 -4.75 3.87
N GLU A 8 -3.29 -4.22 3.34
CA GLU A 8 -3.01 -2.80 3.19
C GLU A 8 -2.89 -2.52 1.68
N ILE A 9 -3.78 -1.69 1.16
CA ILE A 9 -3.90 -1.46 -0.28
C ILE A 9 -3.63 0.01 -0.55
N HIS A 10 -2.53 0.28 -1.29
CA HIS A 10 -2.14 1.60 -1.76
C HIS A 10 -2.68 1.81 -3.17
N CYS A 11 -3.47 2.84 -3.35
CA CYS A 11 -4.07 3.21 -4.62
C CYS A 11 -3.64 4.63 -5.02
N GLN A 12 -2.95 4.78 -6.15
CA GLN A 12 -2.67 6.08 -6.72
C GLN A 12 -3.96 6.68 -7.28
N LEU A 13 -4.28 7.90 -6.87
CA LEU A 13 -5.45 8.61 -7.34
C LEU A 13 -5.19 9.24 -8.70
N ASP A 14 -6.15 9.10 -9.62
CA ASP A 14 -6.06 9.66 -10.98
C ASP A 14 -6.36 11.16 -11.00
N THR A 15 -5.52 11.94 -10.33
CA THR A 15 -5.56 13.40 -10.33
C THR A 15 -4.63 13.99 -11.40
N LYS A 16 -4.87 15.22 -11.83
CA LYS A 16 -4.00 15.90 -12.80
C LYS A 16 -2.71 16.44 -12.19
N THR A 17 -2.71 16.69 -10.88
CA THR A 17 -1.57 17.26 -10.16
C THR A 17 -1.28 16.48 -8.89
N LYS A 18 -0.07 16.60 -8.40
CA LYS A 18 0.40 15.97 -7.16
C LYS A 18 -0.42 16.38 -5.94
N LEU A 19 -0.24 15.68 -4.82
CA LEU A 19 -1.03 15.88 -3.61
C LEU A 19 -0.86 17.28 -3.01
N PHE A 20 0.33 17.85 -3.05
CA PHE A 20 0.65 19.10 -2.37
C PHE A 20 1.23 20.20 -3.27
N CYS A 21 1.32 19.96 -4.59
CA CYS A 21 1.84 20.94 -5.54
C CYS A 21 1.17 20.83 -6.92
N GLY A 22 1.52 21.72 -7.83
CA GLY A 22 0.98 21.78 -9.18
C GLY A 22 1.71 20.93 -10.23
N CYS A 23 2.73 20.13 -9.86
CA CYS A 23 3.41 19.25 -10.80
C CYS A 23 2.43 18.21 -11.37
N SER A 24 2.57 17.88 -12.66
CA SER A 24 1.76 16.86 -13.32
C SER A 24 1.96 15.47 -12.70
N THR A 25 0.90 14.68 -12.68
CA THR A 25 0.93 13.26 -12.33
C THR A 25 1.18 12.37 -13.55
N ASP A 26 1.16 12.93 -14.72
CA ASP A 26 1.49 12.26 -15.99
C ASP A 26 2.98 12.43 -16.27
N TYR A 27 3.78 11.44 -15.86
CA TYR A 27 5.25 11.53 -15.86
C TYR A 27 5.94 10.26 -16.36
N ARG A 28 5.16 9.19 -16.65
CA ARG A 28 5.74 7.84 -16.81
C ARG A 28 6.61 7.71 -18.04
N ASP A 29 6.30 8.45 -19.10
CA ASP A 29 7.03 8.44 -20.37
C ASP A 29 8.04 9.60 -20.48
N ASP A 30 8.17 10.43 -19.43
CA ASP A 30 9.06 11.58 -19.42
C ASP A 30 10.42 11.27 -18.79
N GLU A 31 11.39 12.11 -19.08
CA GLU A 31 12.73 11.99 -18.51
C GLU A 31 12.70 12.06 -16.96
N PRO A 32 13.56 11.31 -16.26
CA PRO A 32 13.62 11.33 -14.81
C PRO A 32 13.85 12.73 -14.24
N ASN A 33 13.18 13.04 -13.13
CA ASN A 33 13.31 14.30 -12.39
C ASN A 33 12.89 15.57 -13.16
N THR A 34 11.98 15.45 -14.15
CA THR A 34 11.43 16.60 -14.89
C THR A 34 10.11 17.10 -14.32
N HIS A 35 9.37 16.27 -13.57
CA HIS A 35 8.12 16.62 -12.90
C HIS A 35 8.34 16.92 -11.41
N VAL A 36 9.26 17.85 -11.12
CA VAL A 36 9.63 18.22 -9.75
C VAL A 36 9.56 19.72 -9.54
N CYS A 37 9.31 20.13 -8.29
CA CYS A 37 9.33 21.54 -7.89
C CYS A 37 9.82 21.65 -6.43
N PRO A 38 10.12 22.87 -5.93
CA PRO A 38 10.57 23.06 -4.55
C PRO A 38 9.67 22.40 -3.50
N ILE A 39 8.35 22.28 -3.75
CA ILE A 39 7.41 21.71 -2.80
C ILE A 39 7.56 20.18 -2.73
N CYS A 40 7.47 19.46 -3.85
CA CYS A 40 7.59 18.01 -3.82
C CYS A 40 9.01 17.51 -3.53
N LEU A 41 10.04 18.37 -3.74
CA LEU A 41 11.40 18.11 -3.29
C LEU A 41 11.64 18.50 -1.82
N GLY A 42 10.69 19.19 -1.17
CA GLY A 42 10.82 19.61 0.22
C GLY A 42 11.90 20.65 0.47
N LEU A 43 12.15 21.54 -0.50
CA LEU A 43 13.18 22.56 -0.35
C LEU A 43 12.80 23.59 0.73
N PRO A 44 13.79 24.17 1.44
CA PRO A 44 13.53 25.13 2.50
C PRO A 44 12.65 26.30 2.06
N GLY A 45 11.64 26.63 2.87
CA GLY A 45 10.70 27.72 2.59
C GLY A 45 9.51 27.34 1.70
N SER A 46 9.47 26.13 1.14
CA SER A 46 8.31 25.67 0.39
C SER A 46 7.17 25.23 1.32
N LEU A 47 5.92 25.57 0.94
CA LEU A 47 4.74 25.21 1.72
C LEU A 47 3.78 24.35 0.89
N PRO A 48 3.39 23.17 1.37
CA PRO A 48 2.45 22.27 0.70
C PRO A 48 1.04 22.88 0.70
N ARG A 49 0.28 22.64 -0.39
CA ARG A 49 -1.15 22.94 -0.49
C ARG A 49 -1.87 21.70 -0.98
N VAL A 50 -2.83 21.21 -0.17
CA VAL A 50 -3.55 19.99 -0.48
C VAL A 50 -4.36 20.10 -1.78
N ASN A 51 -4.30 19.07 -2.60
CA ASN A 51 -5.10 18.92 -3.82
C ASN A 51 -6.55 18.58 -3.46
N ARG A 52 -7.47 19.49 -3.78
CA ARG A 52 -8.90 19.32 -3.52
C ARG A 52 -9.47 18.05 -4.16
N MET A 53 -9.08 17.75 -5.41
CA MET A 53 -9.60 16.57 -6.12
C MET A 53 -9.17 15.27 -5.44
N ALA A 54 -7.94 15.22 -4.90
CA ALA A 54 -7.47 14.06 -4.14
C ALA A 54 -8.32 13.83 -2.88
N VAL A 55 -8.68 14.91 -2.17
CA VAL A 55 -9.60 14.82 -1.02
C VAL A 55 -10.97 14.32 -1.45
N GLU A 56 -11.55 14.89 -2.52
CA GLU A 56 -12.84 14.46 -3.04
C GLU A 56 -12.85 12.98 -3.43
N TYR A 57 -11.78 12.48 -4.06
CA TYR A 57 -11.64 11.08 -4.41
C TYR A 57 -11.54 10.18 -3.18
N ALA A 58 -10.74 10.57 -2.18
CA ALA A 58 -10.63 9.82 -0.93
C ALA A 58 -11.99 9.72 -0.21
N LEU A 59 -12.77 10.80 -0.18
CA LEU A 59 -14.12 10.82 0.40
C LEU A 59 -15.10 9.92 -0.38
N ARG A 60 -15.04 9.92 -1.72
CA ARG A 60 -15.86 9.02 -2.57
C ARG A 60 -15.54 7.56 -2.26
N VAL A 61 -14.26 7.21 -2.16
CA VAL A 61 -13.83 5.85 -1.80
C VAL A 61 -14.32 5.49 -0.41
N GLY A 62 -14.12 6.36 0.59
CA GLY A 62 -14.61 6.11 1.94
C GLY A 62 -16.10 5.81 1.98
N LYS A 63 -16.92 6.60 1.25
CA LYS A 63 -18.37 6.36 1.15
C LYS A 63 -18.72 5.05 0.45
N ALA A 64 -18.04 4.73 -0.66
CA ALA A 64 -18.29 3.49 -1.40
C ALA A 64 -17.90 2.23 -0.60
N LEU A 65 -16.95 2.37 0.32
CA LEU A 65 -16.56 1.32 1.25
C LEU A 65 -17.37 1.34 2.56
N ASN A 66 -18.51 2.05 2.58
CA ASN A 66 -19.41 2.16 3.74
C ASN A 66 -18.72 2.70 5.00
N CYS A 67 -17.65 3.49 4.83
CA CYS A 67 -16.95 4.09 5.96
C CYS A 67 -17.72 5.29 6.53
N ARG A 68 -17.53 5.51 7.83
CA ARG A 68 -17.87 6.76 8.47
C ARG A 68 -16.82 7.83 8.11
N ILE A 69 -17.27 8.90 7.47
CA ILE A 69 -16.42 10.05 7.16
C ILE A 69 -16.20 10.84 8.45
N VAL A 70 -14.96 11.22 8.74
CA VAL A 70 -14.63 12.00 9.92
C VAL A 70 -14.88 13.50 9.67
N ALA A 71 -15.23 14.24 10.70
CA ALA A 71 -15.46 15.69 10.61
C ALA A 71 -14.15 16.47 10.43
N GLU A 72 -13.08 15.98 11.04
CA GLU A 72 -11.74 16.60 10.99
C GLU A 72 -10.71 15.53 10.64
N ALA A 73 -9.97 15.75 9.56
CA ALA A 73 -8.84 14.93 9.16
C ALA A 73 -7.56 15.76 9.22
N GLU A 74 -6.47 15.16 9.66
CA GLU A 74 -5.17 15.83 9.76
C GLU A 74 -4.10 15.04 9.02
N PHE A 75 -3.15 15.78 8.43
CA PHE A 75 -1.90 15.19 7.94
C PHE A 75 -0.85 15.18 9.03
N ALA A 76 -0.11 14.08 9.09
CA ALA A 76 1.03 13.86 9.98
C ALA A 76 2.30 13.61 9.16
N ARG A 77 3.45 13.63 9.81
CA ARG A 77 4.72 13.27 9.19
C ARG A 77 5.16 11.92 9.71
N LYS A 78 5.33 10.96 8.78
CA LYS A 78 5.98 9.69 9.05
C LYS A 78 7.48 9.87 8.77
N ASN A 79 8.28 9.95 9.82
CA ASN A 79 9.72 10.23 9.72
C ASN A 79 10.49 8.92 9.52
N TYR A 80 11.20 8.81 8.42
CA TYR A 80 12.15 7.74 8.16
C TYR A 80 13.10 8.17 7.04
N PHE A 81 14.29 7.54 6.98
CA PHE A 81 15.30 7.86 5.97
C PHE A 81 15.40 6.74 4.96
N TYR A 82 15.09 7.06 3.70
CA TYR A 82 15.27 6.17 2.58
C TYR A 82 15.65 6.98 1.33
N PRO A 83 16.43 6.42 0.38
CA PRO A 83 16.94 7.20 -0.75
C PRO A 83 15.87 7.86 -1.63
N ASP A 84 14.69 7.27 -1.74
CA ASP A 84 13.55 7.80 -2.51
C ASP A 84 12.65 8.76 -1.71
N LEU A 85 13.00 9.01 -0.46
CA LEU A 85 12.28 9.94 0.41
C LEU A 85 13.09 11.23 0.57
N ASN A 86 13.00 12.08 -0.44
CA ASN A 86 13.82 13.29 -0.59
C ASN A 86 13.68 14.30 0.56
N LYS A 87 12.55 14.31 1.27
CA LYS A 87 12.27 15.19 2.41
C LYS A 87 12.70 14.60 3.76
N GLY A 88 13.06 13.31 3.82
CA GLY A 88 13.29 12.59 5.06
C GLY A 88 12.03 12.24 5.85
N PHE A 89 10.84 12.57 5.33
CA PHE A 89 9.54 12.18 5.87
C PHE A 89 8.52 12.02 4.75
N GLN A 90 7.50 11.23 5.01
CA GLN A 90 6.30 11.10 4.16
C GLN A 90 5.14 11.82 4.84
N ILE A 91 4.40 12.65 4.09
CA ILE A 91 3.14 13.19 4.60
C ILE A 91 2.07 12.12 4.43
N THR A 92 1.41 11.78 5.53
CA THR A 92 0.38 10.75 5.61
C THR A 92 -0.70 11.18 6.58
N GLN A 93 -1.64 10.30 6.90
CA GLN A 93 -2.61 10.49 7.98
C GLN A 93 -2.55 9.26 8.89
N TYR A 94 -2.49 9.44 10.19
CA TYR A 94 -2.42 8.33 11.15
C TYR A 94 -3.61 8.34 12.10
N ASP A 95 -3.65 9.28 13.07
CA ASP A 95 -4.70 9.34 14.08
C ASP A 95 -6.03 9.87 13.55
N LYS A 96 -5.98 10.74 12.53
CA LYS A 96 -7.15 11.40 11.96
C LYS A 96 -7.25 11.17 10.45
N PRO A 97 -7.53 9.93 10.01
CA PRO A 97 -7.73 9.60 8.60
C PRO A 97 -9.04 10.21 8.08
N VAL A 98 -9.23 10.26 6.77
CA VAL A 98 -10.46 10.80 6.16
C VAL A 98 -11.69 9.95 6.41
N ALA A 99 -11.54 8.63 6.59
CA ALA A 99 -12.67 7.73 6.81
C ALA A 99 -12.24 6.51 7.63
N VAL A 100 -13.18 5.99 8.44
CA VAL A 100 -12.97 4.86 9.35
C VAL A 100 -14.19 3.93 9.38
N GLU A 101 -13.98 2.70 9.90
CA GLU A 101 -15.07 1.78 10.26
C GLU A 101 -16.00 1.44 9.09
N GLY A 102 -15.41 1.07 7.97
CA GLY A 102 -16.15 0.65 6.79
C GLY A 102 -16.22 -0.85 6.60
N TYR A 103 -16.76 -1.26 5.46
CA TYR A 103 -16.78 -2.65 5.06
C TYR A 103 -17.00 -2.81 3.55
N LEU A 104 -16.60 -3.99 3.05
CA LEU A 104 -16.92 -4.47 1.71
C LEU A 104 -17.38 -5.92 1.83
N ASP A 105 -18.59 -6.23 1.34
CA ASP A 105 -19.10 -7.59 1.33
C ASP A 105 -18.58 -8.33 0.09
N ILE A 106 -18.13 -9.56 0.28
CA ILE A 106 -17.63 -10.45 -0.78
C ILE A 106 -18.32 -11.80 -0.71
N GLU A 107 -18.22 -12.56 -1.79
CA GLU A 107 -18.53 -13.99 -1.74
C GLU A 107 -17.37 -14.73 -1.08
N GLY A 108 -17.51 -15.11 0.18
CA GLY A 108 -16.53 -15.88 0.95
C GLY A 108 -16.50 -17.36 0.55
N ASP A 109 -15.73 -18.16 1.28
CA ASP A 109 -15.62 -19.60 1.06
C ASP A 109 -16.89 -20.37 1.49
N TYR A 110 -17.71 -19.77 2.36
CA TYR A 110 -18.92 -20.38 2.93
C TYR A 110 -20.16 -19.49 2.81
N GLY A 111 -20.25 -18.66 1.79
CA GLY A 111 -21.34 -17.70 1.57
C GLY A 111 -20.90 -16.25 1.64
N GLU A 112 -21.86 -15.35 1.75
CA GLU A 112 -21.58 -13.93 1.84
C GLU A 112 -20.73 -13.60 3.08
N LYS A 113 -19.71 -12.78 2.90
CA LYS A 113 -18.76 -12.42 3.95
C LYS A 113 -18.47 -10.94 3.94
N ARG A 114 -18.62 -10.33 5.09
CA ARG A 114 -18.23 -8.96 5.34
C ARG A 114 -16.75 -8.89 5.70
N VAL A 115 -16.00 -8.06 4.98
CA VAL A 115 -14.62 -7.69 5.30
C VAL A 115 -14.65 -6.23 5.76
N ARG A 116 -14.30 -6.02 7.02
CA ARG A 116 -14.29 -4.67 7.62
C ARG A 116 -13.08 -3.88 7.15
N ILE A 117 -13.27 -2.59 7.04
CA ILE A 117 -12.24 -1.60 6.70
C ILE A 117 -11.95 -0.81 7.97
N THR A 118 -10.72 -0.85 8.44
CA THR A 118 -10.29 -0.08 9.61
C THR A 118 -10.29 1.41 9.29
N ARG A 119 -9.67 1.79 8.18
CA ARG A 119 -9.56 3.17 7.73
C ARG A 119 -9.25 3.30 6.24
N VAL A 120 -9.57 4.47 5.73
CA VAL A 120 -9.04 5.00 4.46
C VAL A 120 -8.34 6.30 4.81
N HIS A 121 -7.07 6.42 4.45
CA HIS A 121 -6.28 7.62 4.68
C HIS A 121 -5.50 8.05 3.45
N MET A 122 -5.13 9.32 3.42
CA MET A 122 -4.39 9.91 2.32
C MET A 122 -2.90 9.98 2.66
N GLU A 123 -2.07 9.76 1.65
CA GLU A 123 -0.63 9.92 1.75
C GLU A 123 -0.02 10.31 0.40
N GLU A 124 1.25 10.69 0.40
CA GLU A 124 2.02 10.92 -0.82
C GLU A 124 2.92 9.74 -1.15
N ASP A 125 3.07 9.42 -2.44
CA ASP A 125 4.03 8.41 -2.89
C ASP A 125 5.47 8.95 -2.76
N PRO A 126 6.46 8.14 -2.34
CA PRO A 126 7.86 8.50 -2.42
C PRO A 126 8.38 8.48 -3.88
N GLY A 127 9.62 8.89 -4.09
CA GLY A 127 10.32 8.77 -5.37
C GLY A 127 10.48 7.31 -5.81
N ARG A 128 11.10 7.11 -6.95
CA ARG A 128 11.36 5.79 -7.52
C ARG A 128 12.85 5.47 -7.45
N LEU A 129 13.19 4.24 -7.02
CA LEU A 129 14.54 3.71 -7.08
C LEU A 129 14.73 2.84 -8.32
N VAL A 130 15.79 3.12 -9.08
CA VAL A 130 16.18 2.34 -10.24
C VAL A 130 17.53 1.69 -9.97
N HIS A 131 17.52 0.39 -9.68
CA HIS A 131 18.72 -0.38 -9.41
C HIS A 131 19.43 -0.79 -10.70
N LYS A 132 20.72 -0.45 -10.84
CA LYS A 132 21.54 -0.81 -11.99
C LYS A 132 22.49 -1.95 -11.62
N GLY A 133 22.48 -3.02 -12.42
CA GLY A 133 23.34 -4.20 -12.20
C GLY A 133 22.65 -5.35 -11.45
N GLY A 134 21.32 -5.32 -11.35
CA GLY A 134 20.49 -6.34 -10.70
C GLY A 134 19.92 -5.89 -9.36
N ALA A 135 18.71 -6.34 -9.04
CA ALA A 135 18.00 -5.94 -7.81
C ALA A 135 18.66 -6.43 -6.52
N ASP A 136 19.28 -7.62 -6.56
CA ASP A 136 19.87 -8.24 -5.36
C ASP A 136 21.24 -7.64 -4.96
N ARG A 137 22.00 -7.12 -5.93
CA ARG A 137 23.30 -6.48 -5.70
C ARG A 137 23.54 -5.36 -6.71
N PRO A 138 22.85 -4.23 -6.56
CA PRO A 138 23.01 -3.11 -7.48
C PRO A 138 24.41 -2.51 -7.33
N LYS A 139 25.04 -2.18 -8.46
CA LYS A 139 26.30 -1.42 -8.48
C LYS A 139 26.06 0.02 -7.99
N TYR A 140 24.93 0.58 -8.36
CA TYR A 140 24.43 1.88 -7.89
C TYR A 140 22.93 1.94 -8.09
N THR A 141 22.30 2.89 -7.42
CA THR A 141 20.87 3.15 -7.50
C THR A 141 20.63 4.61 -7.91
N LEU A 142 19.81 4.79 -8.93
CA LEU A 142 19.34 6.12 -9.34
C LEU A 142 18.02 6.44 -8.62
N VAL A 143 17.83 7.72 -8.32
CA VAL A 143 16.61 8.23 -7.73
C VAL A 143 15.87 9.07 -8.76
N ASP A 144 14.59 8.78 -8.96
CA ASP A 144 13.68 9.52 -9.81
C ASP A 144 12.52 10.06 -8.98
N ASP A 145 12.50 11.37 -8.76
CA ASP A 145 11.50 12.07 -7.95
C ASP A 145 10.24 12.47 -8.74
N ASN A 146 10.10 12.07 -10.01
CA ASN A 146 8.87 12.31 -10.77
C ASN A 146 7.64 11.76 -10.04
N ARG A 147 7.78 10.59 -9.40
CA ARG A 147 6.72 9.97 -8.60
C ARG A 147 6.50 10.64 -7.23
N ALA A 148 7.53 11.28 -6.66
CA ALA A 148 7.45 11.88 -5.32
C ALA A 148 6.29 12.90 -5.23
N GLY A 149 5.38 12.68 -4.29
CA GLY A 149 4.20 13.52 -4.08
C GLY A 149 2.96 13.13 -4.89
N ILE A 150 2.97 12.03 -5.64
CA ILE A 150 1.75 11.48 -6.27
C ILE A 150 0.72 11.18 -5.18
N PRO A 151 -0.56 11.58 -5.36
CA PRO A 151 -1.60 11.30 -4.36
C PRO A 151 -1.89 9.81 -4.25
N LEU A 152 -1.81 9.30 -3.04
CA LEU A 152 -2.21 7.95 -2.67
C LEU A 152 -3.35 7.98 -1.67
N ILE A 153 -4.16 6.93 -1.70
CA ILE A 153 -4.95 6.48 -0.56
C ILE A 153 -4.46 5.11 -0.13
N GLU A 154 -4.38 4.90 1.16
CA GLU A 154 -4.20 3.58 1.75
C GLU A 154 -5.52 3.11 2.36
N ILE A 155 -5.94 1.90 1.96
CA ILE A 155 -7.12 1.22 2.48
C ILE A 155 -6.64 0.06 3.35
N VAL A 156 -6.92 0.15 4.64
CA VAL A 156 -6.51 -0.87 5.63
C VAL A 156 -7.71 -1.70 6.03
N THR A 157 -7.63 -3.01 5.87
CA THR A 157 -8.69 -3.93 6.29
C THR A 157 -8.47 -4.44 7.70
N GLU A 158 -9.55 -4.82 8.38
CA GLU A 158 -9.47 -5.71 9.52
C GLU A 158 -9.00 -7.11 9.07
N PRO A 159 -8.42 -7.91 9.97
CA PRO A 159 -7.93 -9.25 9.63
C PRO A 159 -9.06 -10.28 9.53
N ASP A 160 -10.06 -10.01 8.69
CA ASP A 160 -11.26 -10.81 8.53
C ASP A 160 -11.14 -11.92 7.50
N LEU A 161 -10.16 -11.82 6.57
CA LEU A 161 -9.95 -12.82 5.52
C LEU A 161 -9.34 -14.10 6.07
N ARG A 162 -9.71 -15.24 5.49
CA ARG A 162 -9.32 -16.59 5.98
C ARG A 162 -8.61 -17.43 4.92
N SER A 163 -8.72 -17.06 3.66
CA SER A 163 -8.07 -17.79 2.57
C SER A 163 -7.48 -16.86 1.52
N PRO A 164 -6.48 -17.33 0.75
CA PRO A 164 -5.94 -16.60 -0.40
C PRO A 164 -7.00 -16.26 -1.44
N LYS A 165 -7.99 -17.13 -1.63
CA LYS A 165 -9.12 -16.91 -2.56
C LYS A 165 -10.00 -15.75 -2.11
N GLU A 166 -10.32 -15.67 -0.82
CA GLU A 166 -11.07 -14.55 -0.26
C GLU A 166 -10.32 -13.22 -0.46
N ALA A 167 -8.99 -13.20 -0.21
CA ALA A 167 -8.17 -12.02 -0.45
C ALA A 167 -8.22 -11.57 -1.92
N ARG A 168 -8.12 -12.49 -2.86
CA ARG A 168 -8.22 -12.19 -4.28
C ARG A 168 -9.62 -11.67 -4.66
N LYS A 169 -10.70 -12.28 -4.16
CA LYS A 169 -12.07 -11.82 -4.41
C LYS A 169 -12.29 -10.40 -3.87
N PHE A 170 -11.79 -10.12 -2.66
CA PHE A 170 -11.84 -8.79 -2.06
C PHE A 170 -11.13 -7.76 -2.96
N LEU A 171 -9.90 -8.03 -3.37
CA LEU A 171 -9.11 -7.12 -4.22
C LEU A 171 -9.76 -6.92 -5.59
N THR A 172 -10.35 -7.96 -6.18
CA THR A 172 -11.07 -7.86 -7.46
C THR A 172 -12.28 -6.93 -7.33
N LYS A 173 -13.08 -7.09 -6.27
CA LYS A 173 -14.24 -6.24 -6.02
C LYS A 173 -13.84 -4.80 -5.69
N LEU A 174 -12.81 -4.62 -4.87
CA LEU A 174 -12.28 -3.31 -4.54
C LEU A 174 -11.81 -2.57 -5.80
N ARG A 175 -11.01 -3.21 -6.65
CA ARG A 175 -10.53 -2.63 -7.91
C ARG A 175 -11.70 -2.18 -8.79
N ALA A 176 -12.68 -3.05 -9.00
CA ALA A 176 -13.88 -2.71 -9.79
C ALA A 176 -14.64 -1.51 -9.20
N THR A 177 -14.69 -1.41 -7.86
CA THR A 177 -15.29 -0.25 -7.18
C THR A 177 -14.51 1.03 -7.45
N LEU A 178 -13.18 1.01 -7.34
CA LEU A 178 -12.31 2.16 -7.60
C LEU A 178 -12.38 2.62 -9.06
N GLU A 179 -12.41 1.68 -10.01
CA GLU A 179 -12.57 1.96 -11.44
C GLU A 179 -13.96 2.58 -11.74
N TYR A 180 -15.02 2.01 -11.17
CA TYR A 180 -16.39 2.54 -11.31
C TYR A 180 -16.54 3.97 -10.78
N LEU A 181 -15.83 4.30 -9.70
CA LEU A 181 -15.82 5.65 -9.13
C LEU A 181 -15.02 6.66 -9.98
N GLY A 182 -14.23 6.19 -10.94
CA GLY A 182 -13.37 7.04 -11.75
C GLY A 182 -12.26 7.72 -10.97
N VAL A 183 -11.79 7.10 -9.88
CA VAL A 183 -10.75 7.65 -9.01
C VAL A 183 -9.38 7.01 -9.25
N PHE A 184 -9.34 5.95 -10.03
CA PHE A 184 -8.22 5.06 -10.25
C PHE A 184 -8.15 4.64 -11.71
N ASP A 185 -6.95 4.63 -12.27
CA ASP A 185 -6.66 4.14 -13.61
C ASP A 185 -5.84 2.85 -13.52
N SER A 186 -6.46 1.74 -13.88
CA SER A 186 -5.85 0.42 -13.83
C SER A 186 -4.82 0.15 -14.91
N GLU A 187 -4.78 0.95 -15.97
CA GLU A 187 -3.80 0.84 -17.05
C GLU A 187 -2.44 1.43 -16.64
N LYS A 188 -2.42 2.26 -15.59
CA LYS A 188 -1.18 2.82 -15.05
C LYS A 188 -0.45 1.79 -14.21
N GLU A 189 0.72 1.37 -14.67
CA GLU A 189 1.57 0.41 -13.95
C GLU A 189 1.90 0.90 -12.55
N GLY A 190 1.77 0.01 -11.55
CA GLY A 190 2.07 0.31 -10.14
C GLY A 190 1.07 1.22 -9.44
N SER A 191 -0.07 1.54 -10.09
CA SER A 191 -1.13 2.38 -9.52
C SER A 191 -1.89 1.71 -8.36
N LEU A 192 -1.85 0.38 -8.26
CA LEU A 192 -2.41 -0.38 -7.14
C LEU A 192 -1.36 -1.36 -6.60
N ARG A 193 -1.04 -1.25 -5.32
CA ARG A 193 -0.08 -2.12 -4.62
C ARG A 193 -0.73 -2.71 -3.39
N VAL A 194 -0.31 -3.90 -3.01
CA VAL A 194 -0.90 -4.63 -1.88
C VAL A 194 0.21 -5.18 -1.00
N ASP A 195 0.14 -4.88 0.28
CA ASP A 195 0.88 -5.55 1.33
C ASP A 195 -0.09 -6.46 2.09
N ALA A 196 0.31 -7.69 2.34
CA ALA A 196 -0.54 -8.67 2.97
C ALA A 196 0.01 -9.06 4.35
N ASN A 197 -0.82 -8.94 5.38
CA ASN A 197 -0.53 -9.37 6.73
C ASN A 197 -1.15 -10.74 6.98
N ILE A 198 -0.35 -11.71 7.39
CA ILE A 198 -0.82 -13.07 7.61
C ILE A 198 -0.28 -13.66 8.90
N SER A 199 -1.14 -14.34 9.64
CA SER A 199 -0.76 -15.16 10.79
C SER A 199 -1.58 -16.45 10.87
N GLN A 200 -1.08 -17.39 11.62
CA GLN A 200 -1.82 -18.55 12.09
C GLN A 200 -2.25 -18.29 13.54
N GLU A 201 -3.44 -18.72 13.91
CA GLU A 201 -3.98 -18.51 15.27
C GLU A 201 -2.98 -18.92 16.35
N GLY A 202 -2.71 -18.00 17.30
CA GLY A 202 -1.72 -18.19 18.36
C GLY A 202 -0.26 -17.91 17.99
N HIS A 203 0.00 -17.37 16.78
CA HIS A 203 1.33 -17.04 16.30
C HIS A 203 1.43 -15.58 15.83
N GLU A 204 2.67 -15.06 15.75
CA GLU A 204 2.95 -13.70 15.33
C GLU A 204 2.61 -13.46 13.85
N ARG A 205 2.37 -12.19 13.53
CA ARG A 205 2.05 -11.70 12.20
C ARG A 205 3.31 -11.61 11.32
N VAL A 206 3.17 -12.07 10.10
CA VAL A 206 4.15 -11.86 9.02
C VAL A 206 3.54 -10.91 8.00
N GLU A 207 4.28 -9.88 7.64
CA GLU A 207 3.95 -8.95 6.56
C GLU A 207 4.62 -9.41 5.27
N VAL A 208 3.87 -9.52 4.18
CA VAL A 208 4.40 -9.87 2.86
C VAL A 208 4.26 -8.67 1.92
N LYS A 209 5.39 -8.13 1.50
CA LYS A 209 5.49 -6.96 0.62
C LYS A 209 5.88 -7.35 -0.81
N ASN A 210 5.85 -6.34 -1.70
CA ASN A 210 6.31 -6.45 -3.09
C ASN A 210 5.44 -7.41 -3.92
N ILE A 211 4.12 -7.28 -3.79
CA ILE A 211 3.17 -8.08 -4.56
C ILE A 211 2.57 -7.19 -5.66
N SER A 212 2.87 -7.51 -6.91
CA SER A 212 2.53 -6.70 -8.07
C SER A 212 1.17 -7.02 -8.72
N SER A 213 0.55 -8.14 -8.33
CA SER A 213 -0.72 -8.57 -8.94
C SER A 213 -1.63 -9.29 -7.94
N PHE A 214 -2.94 -9.28 -8.16
CA PHE A 214 -3.90 -10.00 -7.32
C PHE A 214 -3.69 -11.52 -7.34
N LYS A 215 -3.25 -12.06 -8.49
CA LYS A 215 -2.82 -13.45 -8.60
C LYS A 215 -1.55 -13.69 -7.81
N GLY A 216 -0.66 -12.70 -7.76
CA GLY A 216 0.53 -12.70 -6.92
C GLY A 216 0.17 -12.73 -5.44
N VAL A 217 -0.83 -11.96 -4.99
CA VAL A 217 -1.32 -12.00 -3.60
C VAL A 217 -1.81 -13.40 -3.23
N GLU A 218 -2.62 -14.03 -4.08
CA GLU A 218 -3.11 -15.39 -3.85
C GLU A 218 -1.95 -16.39 -3.73
N LYS A 219 -0.95 -16.31 -4.61
CA LYS A 219 0.24 -17.19 -4.58
C LYS A 219 1.09 -16.94 -3.34
N ALA A 220 1.38 -15.67 -3.02
CA ALA A 220 2.19 -15.29 -1.88
C ALA A 220 1.57 -15.78 -0.56
N LEU A 221 0.26 -15.57 -0.39
CA LEU A 221 -0.48 -16.05 0.77
C LEU A 221 -0.52 -17.57 0.84
N THR A 222 -0.71 -18.26 -0.28
CA THR A 222 -0.71 -19.73 -0.33
C THR A 222 0.64 -20.30 0.11
N PHE A 223 1.74 -19.74 -0.41
CA PHE A 223 3.08 -20.11 -0.01
C PHE A 223 3.31 -19.87 1.49
N GLU A 224 2.95 -18.69 1.96
CA GLU A 224 3.20 -18.26 3.34
C GLU A 224 2.39 -19.10 4.34
N ILE A 225 1.14 -19.46 4.05
CA ILE A 225 0.33 -20.39 4.84
C ILE A 225 1.04 -21.74 4.96
N THR A 226 1.54 -22.26 3.85
CA THR A 226 2.24 -23.55 3.82
C THR A 226 3.53 -23.50 4.62
N ARG A 227 4.32 -22.44 4.45
CA ARG A 227 5.57 -22.21 5.19
C ARG A 227 5.32 -22.17 6.70
N GLN A 228 4.37 -21.32 7.14
CA GLN A 228 4.04 -21.15 8.55
C GLN A 228 3.52 -22.45 9.16
N ARG A 229 2.59 -23.14 8.51
CA ARG A 229 2.04 -24.42 9.00
C ARG A 229 3.11 -25.49 9.12
N ASN A 230 4.05 -25.58 8.17
CA ASN A 230 5.16 -26.53 8.23
C ASN A 230 6.13 -26.20 9.37
N ALA A 231 6.45 -24.92 9.61
CA ALA A 231 7.28 -24.49 10.72
C ALA A 231 6.63 -24.86 12.07
N ILE A 232 5.34 -24.58 12.22
CA ILE A 232 4.58 -24.86 13.44
C ILE A 232 4.52 -26.39 13.72
N ARG A 233 4.30 -27.21 12.69
CA ARG A 233 4.34 -28.68 12.83
C ARG A 233 5.68 -29.23 13.31
N ARG A 234 6.77 -28.49 13.05
CA ARG A 234 8.12 -28.80 13.54
C ARG A 234 8.44 -28.19 14.91
N GLY A 235 7.44 -27.63 15.60
CA GLY A 235 7.60 -27.00 16.91
C GLY A 235 8.27 -25.62 16.88
N GLN A 236 8.42 -25.02 15.69
CA GLN A 236 9.02 -23.69 15.54
C GLN A 236 7.97 -22.61 15.78
N ARG A 237 8.37 -21.53 16.44
CA ARG A 237 7.56 -20.33 16.56
C ARG A 237 7.70 -19.48 15.30
N ILE A 238 6.59 -18.87 14.87
CA ILE A 238 6.62 -17.82 13.86
C ILE A 238 6.90 -16.50 14.57
N ALA A 239 8.00 -15.86 14.23
CA ALA A 239 8.33 -14.52 14.72
C ALA A 239 7.67 -13.45 13.84
N ARG A 240 7.47 -12.26 14.38
CA ARG A 240 7.08 -11.09 13.60
C ARG A 240 8.21 -10.73 12.64
N GLU A 241 7.93 -10.76 11.35
CA GLU A 241 8.91 -10.44 10.31
C GLU A 241 8.23 -9.82 9.08
N THR A 242 9.01 -9.07 8.30
CA THR A 242 8.64 -8.64 6.96
C THR A 242 9.32 -9.53 5.93
N ARG A 243 8.57 -9.97 4.94
CA ARG A 243 9.02 -10.82 3.84
C ARG A 243 8.69 -10.18 2.51
N HIS A 244 9.49 -10.48 1.48
CA HIS A 244 9.22 -10.07 0.11
C HIS A 244 8.75 -11.26 -0.72
N PHE A 245 7.73 -11.04 -1.54
CA PHE A 245 7.30 -12.04 -2.51
C PHE A 245 8.18 -11.95 -3.76
N VAL A 246 8.79 -13.07 -4.15
CA VAL A 246 9.58 -13.22 -5.37
C VAL A 246 8.70 -13.89 -6.42
N GLU A 247 8.05 -13.11 -7.27
CA GLU A 247 7.02 -13.60 -8.20
C GLU A 247 7.54 -14.66 -9.16
N ALA A 248 8.77 -14.49 -9.70
CA ALA A 248 9.39 -15.44 -10.61
C ALA A 248 9.60 -16.84 -10.00
N ARG A 249 9.73 -16.92 -8.67
CA ARG A 249 9.97 -18.18 -7.93
C ARG A 249 8.74 -18.66 -7.18
N GLY A 250 7.73 -17.80 -7.04
CA GLY A 250 6.50 -18.10 -6.27
C GLY A 250 6.73 -18.30 -4.78
N VAL A 251 7.78 -17.70 -4.21
CA VAL A 251 8.17 -17.86 -2.80
C VAL A 251 8.28 -16.53 -2.09
N THR A 252 8.20 -16.54 -0.76
CA THR A 252 8.55 -15.39 0.06
C THR A 252 9.95 -15.56 0.63
N THR A 253 10.72 -14.47 0.70
CA THR A 253 12.05 -14.43 1.31
C THR A 253 12.04 -13.45 2.48
N SER A 254 12.79 -13.73 3.55
CA SER A 254 12.93 -12.80 4.65
C SER A 254 13.57 -11.51 4.16
N SER A 255 12.97 -10.39 4.49
CA SER A 255 13.60 -9.09 4.32
C SER A 255 14.65 -8.92 5.42
N ARG A 256 15.80 -8.29 5.10
CA ARG A 256 16.67 -7.78 6.16
C ARG A 256 15.84 -6.79 6.97
N SER A 257 15.86 -6.93 8.31
CA SER A 257 15.20 -5.98 9.19
C SER A 257 15.63 -4.57 8.81
N LYS A 258 14.68 -3.68 8.53
CA LYS A 258 14.96 -2.26 8.53
C LYS A 258 15.32 -1.93 9.98
N GLU A 259 16.61 -1.76 10.24
CA GLU A 259 17.05 -1.20 11.51
C GLU A 259 16.59 0.26 11.53
N MET A 260 15.85 0.60 12.60
CA MET A 260 15.42 1.93 13.00
C MET A 260 14.32 2.61 12.17
N GLU A 261 13.09 2.10 12.23
CA GLU A 261 11.93 2.97 12.27
C GLU A 261 11.82 3.48 13.72
N GLN A 262 12.14 4.72 13.94
CA GLN A 262 11.74 5.43 15.16
C GLN A 262 10.41 6.12 14.85
N ASP A 263 9.35 5.66 15.51
CA ASP A 263 8.06 6.34 15.58
C ASP A 263 8.17 7.68 16.30
#